data_f67f8d345d334f690192b601603af26f
#
_entry.id   f67f8d345d334f690192b601603af26f
#
_cell.length_a   1.000
_cell.length_b   1.000
_cell.length_c   1.000
_cell.angle_alpha   90.00
_cell.angle_beta   90.00
_cell.angle_gamma   90.00
#
_symmetry.space_group_name_H-M   'P 1'
#
loop_
_entity.id
_entity.type
_entity.pdbx_description
1 polymer ?
#
loop_
_entity_poly.entity_id
_entity_poly.type
_entity_poly.pdbx_seq_one_letter_code
_entity_poly.pdbx_strand_id
1 'polypeptide(L)'
;MVAFSNASDRDMDVYESADGTGFQLVQQSAYRPPSGLVRDPSIFRNTDGLYYLTYTTGGGANIGFARSSDRINWTPLGNYPVPFCCALMPGTGDGTGSASPPGFSGSAGFSDGPSLSPFVTKAWAPEWFVDGDRVNVILSMSTGGGFVPYLMTALEPSLRLWSPPVPLAGIGADHIDTTVVKVGSTYHAFTKNETKKVVEHAVAPSVTGPYSFVPPGNWGSLVEGPAVVQLPSGDWRIYLDAYTEGKYLYSDSTDGLNTWSPVREVPGVSGTARHLGIMREPA
;
A
#
# COMPACT_ATOMS: atom_id res chain seq x y z
N MET A 1 -14.05 1.67 -0.35
CA MET A 1 -13.19 0.53 -0.71
C MET A 1 -12.95 0.57 -2.22
N VAL A 2 -11.77 0.27 -2.62
CA VAL A 2 -11.38 0.05 -4.02
C VAL A 2 -10.74 -1.33 -4.15
N ALA A 3 -10.89 -1.99 -5.30
CA ALA A 3 -10.30 -3.30 -5.57
C ALA A 3 -10.13 -3.50 -7.07
N PHE A 4 -9.18 -4.32 -7.49
CA PHE A 4 -9.22 -4.89 -8.82
C PHE A 4 -10.04 -6.19 -8.80
N SER A 5 -10.39 -6.73 -9.95
CA SER A 5 -11.25 -7.91 -10.02
C SER A 5 -10.50 -9.16 -10.49
N ASN A 6 -11.04 -10.32 -10.14
CA ASN A 6 -10.55 -11.59 -10.70
C ASN A 6 -10.64 -11.65 -12.23
N ALA A 7 -11.54 -10.87 -12.84
CA ALA A 7 -11.73 -10.84 -14.29
C ALA A 7 -10.75 -9.91 -15.00
N SER A 8 -10.25 -8.88 -14.31
CA SER A 8 -9.36 -7.87 -14.91
C SER A 8 -8.50 -7.19 -13.85
N ASP A 9 -7.19 -7.18 -14.09
CA ASP A 9 -6.22 -6.38 -13.34
C ASP A 9 -5.91 -5.04 -14.02
N ARG A 10 -6.73 -4.66 -15.00
CA ARG A 10 -6.63 -3.38 -15.73
C ARG A 10 -7.68 -2.37 -15.30
N ASP A 11 -8.64 -2.79 -14.50
CA ASP A 11 -9.76 -1.98 -14.05
C ASP A 11 -9.84 -2.04 -12.52
N MET A 12 -10.18 -0.91 -11.93
CA MET A 12 -10.46 -0.78 -10.51
C MET A 12 -11.94 -0.49 -10.30
N ASP A 13 -12.55 -1.25 -9.42
CA ASP A 13 -13.93 -1.09 -8.98
C ASP A 13 -14.00 -0.31 -7.66
N VAL A 14 -15.09 0.41 -7.44
CA VAL A 14 -15.38 1.15 -6.20
C VAL A 14 -16.59 0.55 -5.51
N TYR A 15 -16.45 0.30 -4.22
CA TYR A 15 -17.51 -0.24 -3.37
C TYR A 15 -17.72 0.66 -2.14
N GLU A 16 -18.91 0.62 -1.58
CA GLU A 16 -19.26 1.27 -0.32
C GLU A 16 -19.90 0.29 0.65
N SER A 17 -19.76 0.57 1.94
CA SER A 17 -20.43 -0.15 3.01
C SER A 17 -20.69 0.79 4.18
N ALA A 18 -21.86 0.68 4.80
CA ALA A 18 -22.21 1.44 5.99
C ALA A 18 -21.63 0.82 7.27
N ASP A 19 -21.34 -0.48 7.26
CA ASP A 19 -20.94 -1.27 8.44
C ASP A 19 -19.58 -1.97 8.27
N GLY A 20 -18.92 -1.76 7.13
CA GLY A 20 -17.66 -2.43 6.78
C GLY A 20 -17.83 -3.93 6.49
N THR A 21 -19.05 -4.45 6.36
CA THR A 21 -19.33 -5.87 6.09
C THR A 21 -20.10 -6.05 4.78
N GLY A 22 -21.25 -5.37 4.67
CA GLY A 22 -22.10 -5.42 3.49
C GLY A 22 -21.64 -4.40 2.45
N PHE A 23 -20.70 -4.79 1.58
CA PHE A 23 -20.24 -3.94 0.48
C PHE A 23 -21.17 -4.00 -0.72
N GLN A 24 -21.43 -2.83 -1.29
CA GLN A 24 -22.19 -2.66 -2.52
C GLN A 24 -21.29 -2.04 -3.59
N LEU A 25 -21.35 -2.56 -4.82
CA LEU A 25 -20.66 -1.99 -5.96
C LEU A 25 -21.27 -0.62 -6.28
N VAL A 26 -20.45 0.43 -6.20
CA VAL A 26 -20.85 1.81 -6.57
C VAL A 26 -20.56 2.05 -8.04
N GLN A 27 -19.36 1.66 -8.47
CA GLN A 27 -18.93 1.84 -9.85
C GLN A 27 -18.00 0.73 -10.27
N GLN A 28 -18.39 0.02 -11.32
CA GLN A 28 -17.52 -0.94 -12.00
C GLN A 28 -16.58 -0.18 -12.95
N SER A 29 -15.33 -0.64 -13.04
CA SER A 29 -14.30 -0.05 -13.88
C SER A 29 -14.18 1.47 -13.71
N ALA A 30 -14.26 1.94 -12.46
CA ALA A 30 -14.19 3.36 -12.11
C ALA A 30 -12.87 3.99 -12.55
N TYR A 31 -11.80 3.22 -12.58
CA TYR A 31 -10.50 3.67 -13.06
C TYR A 31 -9.81 2.60 -13.90
N ARG A 32 -9.25 3.07 -15.00
CA ARG A 32 -8.31 2.34 -15.85
C ARG A 32 -7.11 3.24 -16.11
N PRO A 33 -5.88 2.83 -15.75
CA PRO A 33 -4.70 3.62 -16.08
C PRO A 33 -4.52 3.74 -17.58
N PRO A 34 -3.89 4.82 -18.06
CA PRO A 34 -3.60 5.00 -19.49
C PRO A 34 -2.74 3.88 -20.07
N SER A 35 -1.91 3.26 -19.25
CA SER A 35 -1.07 2.11 -19.60
C SER A 35 -0.86 1.19 -18.39
N GLY A 36 -0.62 -0.09 -18.67
CA GLY A 36 -0.29 -1.08 -17.65
C GLY A 36 -1.49 -1.64 -16.88
N LEU A 37 -1.28 -1.89 -15.60
CA LEU A 37 -2.19 -2.56 -14.69
C LEU A 37 -2.61 -1.61 -13.56
N VAL A 38 -3.70 -1.94 -12.88
CA VAL A 38 -4.11 -1.35 -11.61
C VAL A 38 -4.37 -2.47 -10.61
N ARG A 39 -3.28 -3.03 -10.06
CA ARG A 39 -3.36 -4.05 -9.01
C ARG A 39 -3.09 -3.42 -7.65
N ASP A 40 -3.53 -4.11 -6.61
CA ASP A 40 -3.25 -3.76 -5.23
C ASP A 40 -3.57 -2.27 -4.93
N PRO A 41 -4.78 -1.78 -5.29
CA PRO A 41 -5.09 -0.36 -5.18
C PRO A 41 -5.29 0.02 -3.72
N SER A 42 -4.66 1.12 -3.29
CA SER A 42 -4.88 1.73 -1.98
C SER A 42 -5.43 3.14 -2.14
N ILE A 43 -6.36 3.52 -1.27
CA ILE A 43 -7.09 4.79 -1.33
C ILE A 43 -7.02 5.54 0.00
N PHE A 44 -6.83 6.86 -0.06
CA PHE A 44 -7.04 7.74 1.08
C PHE A 44 -7.64 9.08 0.65
N ARG A 45 -8.23 9.81 1.58
CA ARG A 45 -8.69 11.18 1.39
C ARG A 45 -7.69 12.15 2.00
N ASN A 46 -7.16 13.05 1.19
CA ASN A 46 -6.18 14.04 1.63
C ASN A 46 -6.87 15.29 2.21
N THR A 47 -6.08 16.15 2.87
CA THR A 47 -6.55 17.40 3.49
C THR A 47 -7.09 18.43 2.49
N ASP A 48 -6.75 18.30 1.20
CA ASP A 48 -7.34 19.09 0.12
C ASP A 48 -8.76 18.64 -0.27
N GLY A 49 -9.28 17.61 0.40
CA GLY A 49 -10.61 17.05 0.16
C GLY A 49 -10.68 16.06 -1.01
N LEU A 50 -9.59 15.84 -1.72
CA LEU A 50 -9.52 14.89 -2.84
C LEU A 50 -9.16 13.48 -2.35
N TYR A 51 -9.59 12.50 -3.11
CA TYR A 51 -9.19 11.11 -2.95
C TYR A 51 -7.97 10.82 -3.82
N TYR A 52 -7.03 10.11 -3.25
CA TYR A 52 -5.82 9.69 -3.93
C TYR A 52 -5.74 8.17 -3.96
N LEU A 53 -5.36 7.66 -5.10
CA LEU A 53 -5.14 6.26 -5.38
C LEU A 53 -3.66 6.03 -5.63
N THR A 54 -3.10 4.98 -5.04
CA THR A 54 -1.83 4.38 -5.46
C THR A 54 -2.04 2.91 -5.79
N TYR A 55 -1.25 2.36 -6.70
CA TYR A 55 -1.44 1.00 -7.19
C TYR A 55 -0.18 0.42 -7.81
N THR A 56 -0.11 -0.90 -7.85
CA THR A 56 0.90 -1.65 -8.60
C THR A 56 0.65 -1.54 -10.10
N THR A 57 1.68 -1.17 -10.85
CA THR A 57 1.66 -1.11 -12.32
C THR A 57 2.29 -2.37 -12.93
N GLY A 58 2.11 -2.59 -14.23
CA GLY A 58 2.84 -3.62 -14.97
C GLY A 58 4.31 -3.29 -15.24
N GLY A 59 4.80 -2.14 -14.85
CA GLY A 59 6.07 -1.54 -15.28
C GLY A 59 7.27 -1.77 -14.34
N GLY A 60 7.36 -2.90 -13.64
CA GLY A 60 8.57 -3.22 -12.86
C GLY A 60 8.69 -2.40 -11.56
N ALA A 61 9.60 -1.43 -11.50
CA ALA A 61 9.87 -0.63 -10.31
C ALA A 61 9.05 0.68 -10.26
N ASN A 62 7.87 0.71 -10.83
CA ASN A 62 6.99 1.86 -10.81
C ASN A 62 5.73 1.58 -9.97
N ILE A 63 5.24 2.59 -9.27
CA ILE A 63 3.89 2.61 -8.69
C ILE A 63 3.07 3.70 -9.36
N GLY A 64 1.78 3.45 -9.53
CA GLY A 64 0.88 4.40 -10.18
C GLY A 64 0.15 5.28 -9.18
N PHE A 65 -0.25 6.48 -9.64
CA PHE A 65 -1.06 7.41 -8.87
C PHE A 65 -2.20 7.97 -9.71
N ALA A 66 -3.35 8.16 -9.06
CA ALA A 66 -4.49 8.88 -9.60
C ALA A 66 -5.19 9.66 -8.50
N ARG A 67 -6.07 10.60 -8.87
CA ARG A 67 -6.88 11.36 -7.92
C ARG A 67 -8.32 11.51 -8.42
N SER A 68 -9.23 11.73 -7.49
CA SER A 68 -10.65 11.94 -7.76
C SER A 68 -11.26 12.91 -6.75
N SER A 69 -12.29 13.64 -7.14
CA SER A 69 -13.11 14.44 -6.22
C SER A 69 -14.33 13.66 -5.69
N ASP A 70 -14.70 12.55 -6.31
CA ASP A 70 -15.96 11.84 -6.07
C ASP A 70 -15.81 10.30 -5.98
N ARG A 71 -14.57 9.76 -6.11
CA ARG A 71 -14.24 8.33 -6.12
C ARG A 71 -14.73 7.57 -7.36
N ILE A 72 -15.44 8.23 -8.26
CA ILE A 72 -15.99 7.65 -9.49
C ILE A 72 -15.18 8.10 -10.70
N ASN A 73 -14.91 9.39 -10.78
CA ASN A 73 -14.18 9.99 -11.89
C ASN A 73 -12.72 10.23 -11.49
N TRP A 74 -11.83 9.40 -12.00
CA TRP A 74 -10.42 9.44 -11.66
C TRP A 74 -9.57 10.10 -12.74
N THR A 75 -8.66 10.96 -12.32
CA THR A 75 -7.66 11.57 -13.18
C THR A 75 -6.31 10.93 -12.90
N PRO A 76 -5.65 10.31 -13.89
CA PRO A 76 -4.32 9.76 -13.70
C PRO A 76 -3.32 10.89 -13.39
N LEU A 77 -2.43 10.64 -12.43
CA LEU A 77 -1.29 11.50 -12.13
C LEU A 77 0.00 10.97 -12.77
N GLY A 78 -0.03 9.71 -13.26
CA GLY A 78 1.09 9.02 -13.88
C GLY A 78 1.75 7.98 -12.98
N ASN A 79 2.83 7.40 -13.48
CA ASN A 79 3.62 6.41 -12.76
C ASN A 79 4.84 7.07 -12.13
N TYR A 80 5.14 6.70 -10.89
CA TYR A 80 6.31 7.16 -10.16
C TYR A 80 7.39 6.08 -10.18
N PRO A 81 8.54 6.31 -10.81
CA PRO A 81 9.66 5.39 -10.75
C PRO A 81 10.24 5.42 -9.33
N VAL A 82 10.20 4.28 -8.65
CA VAL A 82 10.70 4.16 -7.27
C VAL A 82 12.22 4.11 -7.30
N PRO A 83 12.94 5.13 -6.78
CA PRO A 83 14.38 5.10 -6.76
C PRO A 83 14.85 4.08 -5.74
N PHE A 84 15.83 3.26 -6.09
CA PHE A 84 16.63 2.61 -5.05
C PHE A 84 17.47 3.71 -4.40
N CYS A 85 17.25 3.91 -3.10
CA CYS A 85 18.03 4.87 -2.36
C CYS A 85 19.51 4.73 -2.68
N CYS A 86 20.18 5.75 -3.02
CA CYS A 86 21.52 6.06 -2.58
C CYS A 86 21.97 7.41 -3.11
N ALA A 87 21.46 8.43 -2.48
CA ALA A 87 22.20 9.68 -2.46
C ALA A 87 23.46 9.60 -1.57
N LEU A 88 23.91 8.43 -1.15
CA LEU A 88 25.12 8.27 -0.34
C LEU A 88 25.82 6.96 -0.69
N MET A 89 26.40 6.87 -1.88
CA MET A 89 27.70 6.22 -1.97
C MET A 89 28.68 7.16 -1.28
N PRO A 90 29.43 6.74 -0.24
CA PRO A 90 30.56 7.52 0.23
C PRO A 90 31.47 7.72 -0.96
N GLY A 91 31.72 8.97 -1.34
CA GLY A 91 32.62 9.26 -2.42
C GLY A 91 33.96 8.60 -2.15
N THR A 92 34.42 7.75 -3.04
CA THR A 92 35.85 7.64 -3.29
C THR A 92 36.27 9.04 -3.76
N GLY A 93 36.87 9.79 -2.83
CA GLY A 93 37.35 11.11 -3.14
C GLY A 93 38.31 11.07 -4.28
N ASP A 94 38.08 11.94 -5.25
CA ASP A 94 39.08 12.83 -5.77
C ASP A 94 38.44 13.83 -6.71
N GLY A 95 38.57 15.08 -6.32
CA GLY A 95 38.83 16.19 -7.24
C GLY A 95 37.68 16.74 -8.06
N THR A 96 37.19 17.91 -7.61
CA THR A 96 36.75 19.02 -8.46
C THR A 96 35.67 18.72 -9.52
N GLY A 97 34.46 18.87 -9.14
CA GLY A 97 33.33 18.93 -10.06
C GLY A 97 32.04 19.06 -9.31
N SER A 98 31.43 20.24 -9.31
CA SER A 98 30.05 20.46 -8.89
C SER A 98 29.14 19.63 -9.80
N ALA A 99 28.94 18.37 -9.46
CA ALA A 99 27.99 17.52 -10.12
C ALA A 99 26.70 17.61 -9.31
N SER A 100 25.72 18.34 -9.82
CA SER A 100 24.33 18.18 -9.45
C SER A 100 23.98 16.70 -9.57
N PRO A 101 23.23 16.11 -8.62
CA PRO A 101 22.83 14.72 -8.74
C PRO A 101 22.08 14.53 -10.07
N PRO A 102 22.44 13.52 -10.85
CA PRO A 102 21.78 13.28 -12.12
C PRO A 102 20.32 12.91 -11.85
N GLY A 103 19.39 13.71 -12.36
CA GLY A 103 18.00 13.34 -12.46
C GLY A 103 16.96 14.18 -11.75
N PHE A 104 17.33 15.25 -11.05
CA PHE A 104 16.34 16.21 -10.54
C PHE A 104 16.37 17.53 -11.32
N SER A 105 16.29 17.47 -12.63
CA SER A 105 15.98 18.63 -13.44
C SER A 105 14.48 18.80 -13.55
N GLY A 106 13.98 19.75 -12.83
CA GLY A 106 12.76 20.52 -12.93
C GLY A 106 11.62 19.99 -13.80
N SER A 107 10.68 19.58 -13.21
CA SER A 107 9.30 19.17 -13.30
C SER A 107 9.18 17.72 -12.86
N ALA A 108 9.07 17.53 -11.56
CA ALA A 108 8.70 16.25 -10.97
C ALA A 108 7.25 15.92 -11.40
N GLY A 109 7.11 15.46 -12.63
CA GLY A 109 5.89 14.90 -13.16
C GLY A 109 6.00 13.38 -13.05
N PHE A 110 4.89 12.72 -12.78
CA PHE A 110 4.77 11.30 -12.99
C PHE A 110 5.09 10.98 -14.46
N SER A 111 5.87 9.95 -14.70
CA SER A 111 6.26 9.54 -16.05
C SER A 111 5.98 8.05 -16.26
N ASP A 112 5.65 7.67 -17.47
CA ASP A 112 5.51 6.28 -17.89
C ASP A 112 6.88 5.66 -18.32
N GLY A 113 7.97 6.32 -18.00
CA GLY A 113 9.32 5.89 -18.34
C GLY A 113 9.79 4.67 -17.54
N PRO A 114 10.80 3.94 -18.02
CA PRO A 114 11.42 2.86 -17.27
C PRO A 114 12.03 3.39 -15.97
N SER A 115 12.05 2.55 -14.93
CA SER A 115 12.66 2.91 -13.66
C SER A 115 14.11 3.36 -13.86
N LEU A 116 14.46 4.48 -13.25
CA LEU A 116 15.82 5.02 -13.29
C LEU A 116 16.79 4.24 -12.40
N SER A 117 16.29 3.31 -11.60
CA SER A 117 17.13 2.49 -10.72
C SER A 117 17.40 1.14 -11.34
N PRO A 118 18.67 0.81 -11.68
CA PRO A 118 19.02 -0.50 -12.20
C PRO A 118 18.93 -1.61 -11.15
N PHE A 119 18.71 -1.26 -9.88
CA PHE A 119 18.71 -2.20 -8.76
C PHE A 119 17.33 -2.62 -8.29
N VAL A 120 16.29 -1.78 -8.45
CA VAL A 120 14.93 -2.15 -8.12
C VAL A 120 14.29 -2.83 -9.31
N THR A 121 13.90 -4.08 -9.14
CA THR A 121 13.25 -4.88 -10.19
C THR A 121 11.74 -4.88 -10.07
N LYS A 122 11.21 -4.70 -8.85
CA LYS A 122 9.78 -4.69 -8.56
C LYS A 122 9.48 -3.70 -7.44
N ALA A 123 8.37 -2.98 -7.59
CA ALA A 123 7.76 -2.12 -6.56
C ALA A 123 6.26 -2.41 -6.58
N TRP A 124 5.77 -3.16 -5.59
CA TRP A 124 4.42 -3.73 -5.57
C TRP A 124 3.67 -3.38 -4.30
N ALA A 125 2.35 -3.50 -4.36
CA ALA A 125 1.41 -3.33 -3.26
C ALA A 125 1.68 -2.05 -2.44
N PRO A 126 1.63 -0.87 -3.09
CA PRO A 126 1.78 0.39 -2.38
C PRO A 126 0.53 0.66 -1.53
N GLU A 127 0.75 1.01 -0.27
CA GLU A 127 -0.31 1.26 0.70
C GLU A 127 -0.13 2.63 1.34
N TRP A 128 -1.22 3.42 1.40
CA TRP A 128 -1.19 4.72 2.06
C TRP A 128 -1.10 4.56 3.59
N PHE A 129 -0.25 5.38 4.18
CA PHE A 129 -0.17 5.51 5.64
C PHE A 129 -0.01 6.99 6.02
N VAL A 130 -0.99 7.53 6.75
CA VAL A 130 -0.97 8.92 7.21
C VAL A 130 -0.69 8.96 8.70
N ASP A 131 0.36 9.69 9.11
CA ASP A 131 0.74 9.90 10.50
C ASP A 131 0.82 11.39 10.82
N GLY A 132 -0.22 11.92 11.43
CA GLY A 132 -0.40 13.36 11.60
C GLY A 132 -0.46 14.06 10.25
N ASP A 133 0.44 15.02 10.02
CA ASP A 133 0.53 15.76 8.76
C ASP A 133 1.38 15.05 7.69
N ARG A 134 1.94 13.89 8.01
CA ARG A 134 2.81 13.16 7.09
C ARG A 134 2.03 12.15 6.29
N VAL A 135 2.06 12.31 4.98
CA VAL A 135 1.52 11.33 4.04
C VAL A 135 2.66 10.43 3.59
N ASN A 136 2.47 9.13 3.78
CA ASN A 136 3.46 8.12 3.44
C ASN A 136 2.85 7.07 2.51
N VAL A 137 3.72 6.41 1.73
CA VAL A 137 3.42 5.17 1.01
C VAL A 137 4.35 4.09 1.53
N ILE A 138 3.78 2.97 1.91
CA ILE A 138 4.51 1.73 2.22
C ILE A 138 4.39 0.84 1.01
N LEU A 139 5.49 0.28 0.54
CA LEU A 139 5.51 -0.53 -0.66
C LEU A 139 6.50 -1.68 -0.52
N SER A 140 6.25 -2.76 -1.22
CA SER A 140 7.12 -3.94 -1.24
C SER A 140 8.09 -3.82 -2.40
N MET A 141 9.40 -3.78 -2.11
CA MET A 141 10.43 -3.65 -3.13
C MET A 141 11.28 -4.91 -3.21
N SER A 142 11.71 -5.25 -4.42
CA SER A 142 12.66 -6.33 -4.69
C SER A 142 13.80 -5.84 -5.58
N THR A 143 15.00 -6.31 -5.28
CA THR A 143 16.22 -6.09 -6.07
C THR A 143 16.69 -7.36 -6.79
N GLY A 144 15.76 -8.33 -6.99
CA GLY A 144 16.03 -9.64 -7.61
C GLY A 144 16.04 -10.81 -6.63
N GLY A 145 15.93 -10.53 -5.31
CA GLY A 145 15.69 -11.51 -4.25
C GLY A 145 14.21 -11.48 -3.78
N GLY A 146 13.97 -11.78 -2.51
CA GLY A 146 12.67 -11.62 -1.86
C GLY A 146 12.27 -10.15 -1.73
N PHE A 147 11.01 -9.91 -1.39
CA PHE A 147 10.49 -8.58 -1.14
C PHE A 147 10.83 -8.10 0.27
N VAL A 148 11.03 -6.79 0.41
CA VAL A 148 11.19 -6.10 1.68
C VAL A 148 10.26 -4.88 1.66
N PRO A 149 9.52 -4.61 2.74
CA PRO A 149 8.69 -3.41 2.82
C PRO A 149 9.53 -2.16 3.08
N TYR A 150 9.22 -1.08 2.37
CA TYR A 150 9.83 0.23 2.46
C TYR A 150 8.79 1.31 2.65
N LEU A 151 9.18 2.43 3.25
CA LEU A 151 8.38 3.62 3.42
C LEU A 151 8.97 4.77 2.61
N MET A 152 8.13 5.48 1.88
CA MET A 152 8.42 6.80 1.31
C MET A 152 7.49 7.83 1.93
N THR A 153 8.02 9.02 2.22
CA THR A 153 7.25 10.15 2.77
C THR A 153 7.11 11.22 1.70
N ALA A 154 5.91 11.77 1.54
CA ALA A 154 5.68 12.92 0.67
C ALA A 154 6.46 14.13 1.20
N LEU A 155 7.18 14.81 0.32
CA LEU A 155 7.98 15.99 0.65
C LEU A 155 7.22 17.29 0.38
N GLU A 156 6.06 17.22 -0.27
CA GLU A 156 5.19 18.34 -0.57
C GLU A 156 3.70 17.91 -0.56
N PRO A 157 2.78 18.84 -0.30
CA PRO A 157 1.34 18.54 -0.25
C PRO A 157 0.76 18.05 -1.58
N SER A 158 1.39 18.31 -2.71
CA SER A 158 0.93 17.90 -4.03
C SER A 158 1.13 16.39 -4.29
N LEU A 159 1.82 15.68 -3.39
CA LEU A 159 2.14 14.25 -3.46
C LEU A 159 2.91 13.85 -4.74
N ARG A 160 3.71 14.77 -5.30
CA ARG A 160 4.50 14.53 -6.51
C ARG A 160 5.98 14.32 -6.23
N LEU A 161 6.44 14.72 -5.05
CA LEU A 161 7.81 14.58 -4.62
C LEU A 161 7.87 13.72 -3.36
N TRP A 162 8.69 12.67 -3.41
CA TRP A 162 8.80 11.67 -2.36
C TRP A 162 10.24 11.57 -1.84
N SER A 163 10.37 11.23 -0.57
CA SER A 163 11.65 10.89 0.02
C SER A 163 12.20 9.61 -0.64
N PRO A 164 13.52 9.37 -0.58
CA PRO A 164 14.06 8.05 -0.83
C PRO A 164 13.37 6.99 0.03
N PRO A 165 13.16 5.76 -0.47
CA PRO A 165 12.57 4.68 0.29
C PRO A 165 13.49 4.24 1.44
N VAL A 166 12.89 4.05 2.62
CA VAL A 166 13.58 3.58 3.84
C VAL A 166 12.97 2.23 4.23
N PRO A 167 13.77 1.17 4.47
CA PRO A 167 13.23 -0.13 4.85
C PRO A 167 12.54 -0.07 6.22
N LEU A 168 11.48 -0.86 6.39
CA LEU A 168 10.87 -1.09 7.69
C LEU A 168 11.75 -2.06 8.49
N ALA A 169 12.62 -1.52 9.33
CA ALA A 169 13.60 -2.31 10.07
C ALA A 169 12.91 -3.35 10.97
N GLY A 170 13.42 -4.57 10.99
CA GLY A 170 12.85 -5.69 11.74
C GLY A 170 11.89 -6.58 10.93
N ILE A 171 11.37 -6.10 9.79
CA ILE A 171 10.65 -6.93 8.84
C ILE A 171 11.66 -7.33 7.75
N GLY A 172 12.06 -8.59 7.78
CA GLY A 172 13.11 -9.11 6.90
C GLY A 172 12.66 -9.35 5.47
N ALA A 173 13.53 -10.01 4.71
CA ALA A 173 13.23 -10.41 3.34
C ALA A 173 12.02 -11.34 3.26
N ASP A 174 11.42 -11.35 2.06
CA ASP A 174 10.27 -12.17 1.69
C ASP A 174 8.95 -11.78 2.38
N HIS A 175 8.80 -10.48 2.64
CA HIS A 175 7.54 -9.88 3.11
C HIS A 175 7.00 -8.91 2.07
N ILE A 176 5.71 -9.08 1.76
CA ILE A 176 4.97 -8.31 0.76
C ILE A 176 3.62 -7.86 1.34
N ASP A 177 2.93 -6.94 0.67
CA ASP A 177 1.58 -6.50 1.03
C ASP A 177 1.53 -5.99 2.48
N THR A 178 2.33 -4.97 2.77
CA THR A 178 2.44 -4.46 4.14
C THR A 178 1.55 -3.24 4.32
N THR A 179 0.57 -3.35 5.22
CA THR A 179 -0.20 -2.20 5.74
C THR A 179 0.24 -1.86 7.15
N VAL A 180 0.22 -0.58 7.50
CA VAL A 180 0.56 -0.10 8.84
C VAL A 180 -0.57 0.76 9.39
N VAL A 181 -0.90 0.54 10.66
CA VAL A 181 -1.79 1.42 11.42
C VAL A 181 -1.12 1.84 12.72
N LYS A 182 -1.56 2.96 13.29
CA LYS A 182 -1.04 3.48 14.54
C LYS A 182 -2.11 3.44 15.64
N VAL A 183 -1.78 2.81 16.77
CA VAL A 183 -2.64 2.78 17.96
C VAL A 183 -1.87 3.40 19.12
N GLY A 184 -2.33 4.55 19.60
CA GLY A 184 -1.57 5.32 20.58
C GLY A 184 -0.19 5.72 20.04
N SER A 185 0.87 5.27 20.68
CA SER A 185 2.26 5.49 20.26
C SER A 185 2.89 4.31 19.53
N THR A 186 2.13 3.23 19.29
CA THR A 186 2.63 1.99 18.70
C THR A 186 2.19 1.87 17.24
N TYR A 187 3.13 1.50 16.40
CA TYR A 187 2.89 1.18 14.98
C TYR A 187 2.72 -0.32 14.83
N HIS A 188 1.65 -0.73 14.18
CA HIS A 188 1.29 -2.11 13.92
C HIS A 188 1.39 -2.36 12.41
N ALA A 189 2.28 -3.25 12.01
CA ALA A 189 2.44 -3.70 10.64
C ALA A 189 1.80 -5.07 10.46
N PHE A 190 0.98 -5.20 9.43
CA PHE A 190 0.43 -6.47 8.97
C PHE A 190 1.04 -6.75 7.60
N THR A 191 1.72 -7.87 7.45
CA THR A 191 2.53 -8.16 6.28
C THR A 191 2.43 -9.63 5.89
N LYS A 192 2.35 -9.91 4.61
CA LYS A 192 2.35 -11.28 4.12
C LYS A 192 3.77 -11.83 4.09
N ASN A 193 4.00 -12.93 4.79
CA ASN A 193 5.20 -13.73 4.62
C ASN A 193 5.02 -14.61 3.37
N GLU A 194 5.80 -14.31 2.33
CA GLU A 194 5.63 -14.94 1.02
C GLU A 194 6.12 -16.38 1.00
N THR A 195 7.05 -16.76 1.86
CA THR A 195 7.50 -18.15 2.04
C THR A 195 6.47 -18.99 2.78
N LYS A 196 5.95 -18.49 3.92
CA LYS A 196 4.97 -19.21 4.75
C LYS A 196 3.53 -19.11 4.22
N LYS A 197 3.26 -18.15 3.33
CA LYS A 197 1.91 -17.85 2.79
C LYS A 197 0.88 -17.50 3.88
N VAL A 198 1.31 -16.78 4.90
CA VAL A 198 0.47 -16.28 6.00
C VAL A 198 0.68 -14.79 6.18
N VAL A 199 -0.32 -14.12 6.75
CA VAL A 199 -0.17 -12.74 7.22
C VAL A 199 0.36 -12.76 8.65
N GLU A 200 1.43 -12.02 8.89
CA GLU A 200 2.09 -11.85 10.19
C GLU A 200 1.81 -10.45 10.73
N HIS A 201 1.87 -10.29 12.06
CA HIS A 201 1.69 -9.03 12.75
C HIS A 201 2.98 -8.67 13.47
N ALA A 202 3.43 -7.42 13.30
CA ALA A 202 4.61 -6.90 13.98
C ALA A 202 4.33 -5.50 14.55
N VAL A 203 5.03 -5.14 15.61
CA VAL A 203 4.85 -3.86 16.32
C VAL A 203 6.18 -3.12 16.46
N ALA A 204 6.11 -1.78 16.45
CA ALA A 204 7.27 -0.91 16.58
C ALA A 204 6.97 0.40 17.31
N PRO A 205 7.99 1.06 17.91
CA PRO A 205 7.85 2.38 18.50
C PRO A 205 7.89 3.52 17.47
N SER A 206 8.30 3.24 16.24
CA SER A 206 8.32 4.21 15.12
C SER A 206 7.89 3.56 13.83
N VAL A 207 7.44 4.36 12.85
CA VAL A 207 6.95 3.84 11.56
C VAL A 207 8.02 3.09 10.78
N THR A 208 9.28 3.44 10.92
CA THR A 208 10.41 2.75 10.28
C THR A 208 10.99 1.60 11.10
N GLY A 209 10.37 1.29 12.27
CA GLY A 209 10.81 0.20 13.16
C GLY A 209 11.75 0.66 14.28
N PRO A 210 12.51 -0.25 14.92
CA PRO A 210 12.53 -1.68 14.59
C PRO A 210 11.23 -2.40 14.96
N TYR A 211 10.70 -3.18 14.06
CA TYR A 211 9.53 -4.01 14.25
C TYR A 211 9.91 -5.34 14.91
N SER A 212 9.05 -5.81 15.81
CA SER A 212 9.12 -7.12 16.44
C SER A 212 7.81 -7.87 16.18
N PHE A 213 7.90 -9.10 15.70
CA PHE A 213 6.72 -9.92 15.45
C PHE A 213 6.04 -10.31 16.75
N VAL A 214 4.72 -10.23 16.74
CA VAL A 214 3.83 -10.63 17.83
C VAL A 214 2.87 -11.72 17.32
N PRO A 215 2.18 -12.47 18.22
CA PRO A 215 1.21 -13.44 17.76
C PRO A 215 0.16 -12.82 16.85
N PRO A 216 0.00 -13.29 15.61
CA PRO A 216 -1.06 -12.82 14.71
C PRO A 216 -2.42 -13.41 15.10
N GLY A 217 -3.49 -12.95 14.46
CA GLY A 217 -4.77 -13.61 14.48
C GLY A 217 -4.70 -14.98 13.79
N ASN A 218 -5.68 -15.82 14.07
CA ASN A 218 -5.83 -17.10 13.36
C ASN A 218 -6.54 -16.88 12.02
N TRP A 219 -5.79 -16.34 11.05
CA TRP A 219 -6.33 -15.94 9.74
C TRP A 219 -6.16 -17.02 8.66
N GLY A 220 -5.54 -18.15 9.00
CA GLY A 220 -5.25 -19.23 8.05
C GLY A 220 -3.99 -18.98 7.22
N SER A 221 -3.89 -19.76 6.15
CA SER A 221 -2.80 -19.68 5.16
C SER A 221 -3.37 -19.40 3.77
N LEU A 222 -2.48 -19.07 2.81
CA LEU A 222 -2.86 -18.68 1.45
C LEU A 222 -3.76 -17.44 1.44
N VAL A 223 -3.45 -16.51 2.35
CA VAL A 223 -4.08 -15.19 2.46
C VAL A 223 -3.07 -14.10 2.17
N GLU A 224 -3.53 -13.00 1.57
CA GLU A 224 -2.70 -11.86 1.18
C GLU A 224 -3.46 -10.53 1.32
N GLY A 225 -2.81 -9.42 0.95
CA GLY A 225 -3.41 -8.10 0.88
C GLY A 225 -4.10 -7.68 2.18
N PRO A 226 -3.44 -7.73 3.37
CA PRO A 226 -4.06 -7.28 4.60
C PRO A 226 -4.39 -5.80 4.50
N ALA A 227 -5.66 -5.44 4.72
CA ALA A 227 -6.11 -4.06 4.80
C ALA A 227 -6.79 -3.84 6.15
N VAL A 228 -6.35 -2.83 6.90
CA VAL A 228 -6.79 -2.61 8.29
C VAL A 228 -7.47 -1.26 8.43
N VAL A 229 -8.63 -1.23 9.06
CA VAL A 229 -9.40 -0.02 9.29
C VAL A 229 -10.02 0.01 10.69
N GLN A 230 -10.12 1.19 11.28
CA GLN A 230 -10.88 1.38 12.52
C GLN A 230 -12.36 1.62 12.19
N LEU A 231 -13.22 0.79 12.75
CA LEU A 231 -14.68 0.90 12.60
C LEU A 231 -15.24 2.09 13.40
N PRO A 232 -16.48 2.54 13.12
CA PRO A 232 -17.15 3.59 13.90
C PRO A 232 -17.29 3.26 15.39
N SER A 233 -17.34 1.98 15.77
CA SER A 233 -17.38 1.52 17.15
C SER A 233 -16.07 1.79 17.92
N GLY A 234 -14.97 2.04 17.20
CA GLY A 234 -13.61 2.11 17.75
C GLY A 234 -12.85 0.80 17.64
N ASP A 235 -13.52 -0.30 17.31
CA ASP A 235 -12.90 -1.59 17.05
C ASP A 235 -12.07 -1.55 15.75
N TRP A 236 -11.17 -2.50 15.61
CA TRP A 236 -10.37 -2.64 14.41
C TRP A 236 -10.82 -3.83 13.59
N ARG A 237 -10.74 -3.72 12.28
CA ARG A 237 -11.02 -4.80 11.35
C ARG A 237 -9.87 -4.96 10.37
N ILE A 238 -9.45 -6.21 10.19
CA ILE A 238 -8.54 -6.61 9.11
C ILE A 238 -9.35 -7.34 8.04
N TYR A 239 -9.06 -7.02 6.78
CA TYR A 239 -9.55 -7.74 5.61
C TYR A 239 -8.40 -8.49 4.97
N LEU A 240 -8.70 -9.64 4.37
CA LEU A 240 -7.72 -10.58 3.83
C LEU A 240 -8.27 -11.20 2.54
N ASP A 241 -7.45 -11.21 1.51
CA ASP A 241 -7.74 -11.90 0.25
C ASP A 241 -7.31 -13.36 0.35
N ALA A 242 -8.27 -14.28 0.49
CA ALA A 242 -8.05 -15.72 0.38
C ALA A 242 -8.00 -16.11 -1.10
N TYR A 243 -6.93 -15.69 -1.77
CA TYR A 243 -6.79 -15.61 -3.22
C TYR A 243 -6.92 -16.96 -3.94
N THR A 244 -6.60 -18.06 -3.30
CA THR A 244 -6.77 -19.41 -3.89
C THR A 244 -8.19 -19.92 -3.83
N GLU A 245 -9.00 -19.40 -2.89
CA GLU A 245 -10.41 -19.77 -2.73
C GLU A 245 -11.35 -18.77 -3.41
N GLY A 246 -10.83 -17.65 -3.88
CA GLY A 246 -11.62 -16.54 -4.41
C GLY A 246 -12.53 -15.89 -3.36
N LYS A 247 -12.16 -15.97 -2.08
CA LYS A 247 -12.92 -15.40 -0.97
C LYS A 247 -12.24 -14.18 -0.39
N TYR A 248 -13.05 -13.28 0.12
CA TYR A 248 -12.60 -12.18 0.96
C TYR A 248 -13.01 -12.45 2.41
N LEU A 249 -12.06 -12.33 3.32
CA LEU A 249 -12.25 -12.61 4.74
C LEU A 249 -12.07 -11.34 5.57
N TYR A 250 -12.67 -11.30 6.75
CA TYR A 250 -12.40 -10.29 7.76
C TYR A 250 -12.31 -10.90 9.16
N SER A 251 -11.63 -10.20 10.04
CA SER A 251 -11.54 -10.50 11.46
C SER A 251 -11.51 -9.21 12.26
N ASP A 252 -12.12 -9.20 13.44
CA ASP A 252 -12.26 -8.01 14.28
C ASP A 252 -11.41 -8.12 15.55
N SER A 253 -10.87 -6.97 15.98
CA SER A 253 -10.18 -6.80 17.26
C SER A 253 -10.86 -5.69 18.05
N THR A 254 -11.25 -5.99 19.30
CA THR A 254 -11.91 -5.07 20.22
C THR A 254 -11.00 -4.60 21.36
N ASP A 255 -9.73 -4.99 21.33
CA ASP A 255 -8.75 -4.77 22.39
C ASP A 255 -7.45 -4.09 21.91
N GLY A 256 -7.57 -3.27 20.86
CA GLY A 256 -6.43 -2.52 20.34
C GLY A 256 -5.42 -3.37 19.58
N LEU A 257 -5.88 -4.32 18.78
CA LEU A 257 -5.09 -5.21 17.92
C LEU A 257 -4.30 -6.31 18.67
N ASN A 258 -4.65 -6.59 19.93
CA ASN A 258 -3.97 -7.65 20.70
C ASN A 258 -4.55 -9.03 20.40
N THR A 259 -5.87 -9.14 20.26
CA THR A 259 -6.54 -10.38 19.89
C THR A 259 -7.53 -10.18 18.76
N TRP A 260 -7.85 -11.28 18.08
CA TRP A 260 -8.66 -11.27 16.88
C TRP A 260 -9.78 -12.31 16.92
N SER A 261 -10.95 -11.93 16.42
CA SER A 261 -12.08 -12.85 16.27
C SER A 261 -11.76 -13.94 15.22
N PRO A 262 -12.51 -15.06 15.22
CA PRO A 262 -12.46 -15.97 14.08
C PRO A 262 -12.78 -15.25 12.77
N VAL A 263 -12.13 -15.67 11.69
CA VAL A 263 -12.38 -15.13 10.34
C VAL A 263 -13.80 -15.38 9.88
N ARG A 264 -14.35 -14.43 9.15
CA ARG A 264 -15.66 -14.49 8.50
C ARG A 264 -15.51 -14.03 7.06
N GLU A 265 -16.38 -14.55 6.20
CA GLU A 265 -16.42 -14.13 4.80
C GLU A 265 -17.09 -12.76 4.66
N VAL A 266 -16.57 -11.92 3.74
CA VAL A 266 -17.17 -10.62 3.40
C VAL A 266 -18.17 -10.83 2.27
N PRO A 267 -19.49 -10.72 2.53
CA PRO A 267 -20.50 -10.86 1.49
C PRO A 267 -20.37 -9.79 0.42
N GLY A 268 -20.67 -10.14 -0.82
CA GLY A 268 -20.78 -9.22 -1.95
C GLY A 268 -19.46 -8.84 -2.63
N VAL A 269 -18.31 -9.20 -2.04
CA VAL A 269 -16.99 -8.98 -2.67
C VAL A 269 -16.21 -10.28 -2.89
N SER A 270 -16.53 -11.36 -2.15
CA SER A 270 -16.01 -12.70 -2.43
C SER A 270 -16.36 -13.12 -3.86
N GLY A 271 -15.40 -13.74 -4.54
CA GLY A 271 -15.53 -14.18 -5.95
C GLY A 271 -15.23 -13.10 -6.98
N THR A 272 -15.20 -11.82 -6.58
CA THR A 272 -15.00 -10.71 -7.53
C THR A 272 -13.78 -9.86 -7.19
N ALA A 273 -13.69 -9.36 -5.99
CA ALA A 273 -12.63 -8.43 -5.57
C ALA A 273 -11.33 -9.16 -5.25
N ARG A 274 -10.22 -8.48 -5.55
CA ARG A 274 -8.87 -8.89 -5.23
C ARG A 274 -8.15 -7.72 -4.57
N HIS A 275 -7.33 -8.01 -3.57
CA HIS A 275 -6.42 -7.10 -2.86
C HIS A 275 -7.02 -5.69 -2.72
N LEU A 276 -7.95 -5.52 -1.80
CA LEU A 276 -8.69 -4.27 -1.62
C LEU A 276 -7.88 -3.21 -0.86
N GLY A 277 -8.03 -1.96 -1.26
CA GLY A 277 -7.71 -0.79 -0.44
C GLY A 277 -8.97 -0.27 0.27
N ILE A 278 -8.85 0.03 1.55
CA ILE A 278 -9.98 0.49 2.36
C ILE A 278 -9.67 1.79 3.08
N MET A 279 -10.67 2.64 3.16
CA MET A 279 -10.64 3.81 4.03
C MET A 279 -12.00 4.00 4.70
N ARG A 280 -12.00 4.63 5.84
CA ARG A 280 -13.20 5.13 6.49
C ARG A 280 -13.41 6.59 6.09
N GLU A 281 -14.62 6.92 5.62
CA GLU A 281 -15.00 8.32 5.43
C GLU A 281 -15.15 9.01 6.78
N PRO A 282 -14.69 10.25 6.93
CA PRO A 282 -15.04 11.07 8.09
C PRO A 282 -16.54 11.22 8.19
N ALA A 283 -17.07 11.19 9.41
CA ALA A 283 -18.48 11.43 9.69
C ALA A 283 -18.86 12.87 9.38
#